data_aa0db7ebce556c513cb6d9c959a0254a
#
_entry.id   aa0db7ebce556c513cb6d9c959a0254a
#
_cell.length_a   1.000
_cell.length_b   1.000
_cell.length_c   1.000
_cell.angle_alpha   90.00
_cell.angle_beta   90.00
_cell.angle_gamma   90.00
#
_symmetry.space_group_name_H-M   'P 1'
#
loop_
_entity.id
_entity.type
_entity.pdbx_description
1 polymer ?
#
loop_
_entity_poly.entity_id
_entity_poly.type
_entity_poly.pdbx_seq_one_letter_code
_entity_poly.pdbx_strand_id
1 'polypeptide(L)'
;MDYKNAGVDIEAGYKSVELMKKHVQATMRPEVLTNIGGFSGAFSMEKFKDMEKPTLVSGTDGVGTKLKLAFIMDKHDTIGIDCVAMCVNDIACAGGEPLFFLDYIACGKNEPEKIATIVSGVAEGCIQSGAALIGGETAEMPGFYPVDEYDLAGFAVGVVDEKDLITGKDLKAGDVLIGMASSGVHSNGFSLVRKVFSMTEESLKREYEQLGCTLGEALLAPTKIYVKALRTIKESGVTIKACSHITGGGFYENIPRMLKEDTHAVVKKDSYPIPPIFKMLAVDGDIEEQMMYNTFNMGLGMIVAVDEKDVEATLAAIKEAGEDGYVVGHIEAGDKGVTLC
;
A
#
# COMPACT_ATOMS: atom_id res chain seq x y z
N MET A 1 32.48 -25.64 -15.81
CA MET A 1 31.10 -25.39 -15.37
C MET A 1 31.20 -24.22 -14.39
N ASP A 2 30.50 -23.10 -14.67
CA ASP A 2 30.50 -21.89 -13.85
C ASP A 2 29.05 -21.45 -13.60
N TYR A 3 28.86 -20.43 -12.78
CA TYR A 3 27.52 -19.91 -12.42
C TYR A 3 26.76 -19.41 -13.65
N LYS A 4 27.44 -18.84 -14.63
CA LYS A 4 26.83 -18.36 -15.87
C LYS A 4 26.24 -19.51 -16.69
N ASN A 5 26.95 -20.65 -16.73
CA ASN A 5 26.47 -21.89 -17.36
C ASN A 5 25.30 -22.53 -16.59
N ALA A 6 25.13 -22.18 -15.30
CA ALA A 6 23.99 -22.59 -14.49
C ALA A 6 22.81 -21.60 -14.57
N GLY A 7 22.93 -20.49 -15.34
CA GLY A 7 21.88 -19.53 -15.60
C GLY A 7 21.88 -18.29 -14.66
N VAL A 8 22.94 -18.10 -13.84
CA VAL A 8 23.08 -16.96 -12.95
C VAL A 8 24.19 -16.03 -13.47
N ASP A 9 23.85 -14.75 -13.75
CA ASP A 9 24.79 -13.77 -14.25
C ASP A 9 25.20 -12.78 -13.12
N ILE A 10 26.37 -13.05 -12.51
CA ILE A 10 26.93 -12.22 -11.41
C ILE A 10 27.21 -10.78 -11.87
N GLU A 11 27.69 -10.58 -13.11
CA GLU A 11 27.96 -9.25 -13.65
C GLU A 11 26.68 -8.42 -13.80
N ALA A 12 25.57 -9.08 -14.22
CA ALA A 12 24.26 -8.44 -14.24
C ALA A 12 23.83 -8.00 -12.83
N GLY A 13 24.09 -8.83 -11.80
CA GLY A 13 23.86 -8.46 -10.41
C GLY A 13 24.60 -7.20 -9.98
N TYR A 14 25.91 -7.12 -10.25
CA TYR A 14 26.70 -5.92 -9.93
C TYR A 14 26.21 -4.68 -10.68
N LYS A 15 25.84 -4.82 -11.95
CA LYS A 15 25.30 -3.73 -12.74
C LYS A 15 23.94 -3.25 -12.19
N SER A 16 23.06 -4.16 -11.77
CA SER A 16 21.79 -3.82 -11.12
C SER A 16 22.02 -2.95 -9.89
N VAL A 17 22.93 -3.36 -9.00
CA VAL A 17 23.29 -2.60 -7.79
C VAL A 17 23.81 -1.22 -8.15
N GLU A 18 24.67 -1.09 -9.18
CA GLU A 18 25.18 0.22 -9.60
C GLU A 18 24.07 1.15 -10.10
N LEU A 19 23.17 0.63 -10.91
CA LEU A 19 22.08 1.43 -11.49
C LEU A 19 21.06 1.89 -10.43
N MET A 20 20.80 1.08 -9.39
CA MET A 20 19.83 1.42 -8.35
C MET A 20 20.36 2.38 -7.28
N LYS A 21 21.69 2.53 -7.13
CA LYS A 21 22.31 3.36 -6.07
C LYS A 21 21.71 4.75 -5.94
N LYS A 22 21.49 5.46 -7.06
CA LYS A 22 20.94 6.82 -7.04
C LYS A 22 19.52 6.87 -6.47
N HIS A 23 18.71 5.86 -6.75
CA HIS A 23 17.32 5.78 -6.27
C HIS A 23 17.29 5.51 -4.78
N VAL A 24 18.09 4.56 -4.32
CA VAL A 24 18.23 4.25 -2.90
C VAL A 24 18.77 5.44 -2.12
N GLN A 25 19.80 6.12 -2.65
CA GLN A 25 20.39 7.31 -2.00
C GLN A 25 19.34 8.44 -1.80
N ALA A 26 18.35 8.56 -2.69
CA ALA A 26 17.29 9.56 -2.56
C ALA A 26 16.35 9.29 -1.37
N THR A 27 16.31 8.07 -0.83
CA THR A 27 15.49 7.68 0.33
C THR A 27 16.20 7.87 1.67
N MET A 28 17.51 8.20 1.66
CA MET A 28 18.32 8.20 2.88
C MET A 28 17.87 9.26 3.87
N ARG A 29 17.83 8.85 5.13
CA ARG A 29 17.51 9.68 6.30
C ARG A 29 18.76 9.85 7.16
N PRO A 30 18.84 10.92 7.98
CA PRO A 30 19.97 11.11 8.91
C PRO A 30 20.18 9.95 9.89
N GLU A 31 19.12 9.21 10.21
CA GLU A 31 19.13 8.08 11.12
C GLU A 31 19.77 6.81 10.52
N VAL A 32 19.95 6.74 9.18
CA VAL A 32 20.60 5.59 8.53
C VAL A 32 22.11 5.65 8.75
N LEU A 33 22.68 4.61 9.36
CA LEU A 33 24.09 4.55 9.75
C LEU A 33 24.97 3.73 8.79
N THR A 34 24.37 3.01 7.85
CA THR A 34 25.08 2.12 6.93
C THR A 34 24.79 2.49 5.47
N ASN A 35 25.76 2.19 4.60
CA ASN A 35 25.55 2.25 3.16
C ASN A 35 25.07 0.90 2.63
N ILE A 36 24.43 0.91 1.44
CA ILE A 36 24.07 -0.31 0.72
C ILE A 36 25.33 -1.12 0.36
N GLY A 37 25.20 -2.46 0.41
CA GLY A 37 26.26 -3.41 0.09
C GLY A 37 26.95 -4.01 1.31
N GLY A 38 26.53 -3.65 2.53
CA GLY A 38 26.90 -4.34 3.76
C GLY A 38 26.02 -5.56 4.03
N PHE A 39 26.32 -6.32 5.10
CA PHE A 39 25.52 -7.47 5.51
C PHE A 39 24.17 -7.09 6.14
N SER A 40 24.02 -5.87 6.64
CA SER A 40 22.79 -5.39 7.30
C SER A 40 22.65 -3.89 7.17
N GLY A 41 21.39 -3.41 7.19
CA GLY A 41 21.08 -2.00 7.40
C GLY A 41 21.04 -1.67 8.89
N ALA A 42 21.59 -0.51 9.29
CA ALA A 42 21.51 -0.01 10.66
C ALA A 42 20.78 1.34 10.69
N PHE A 43 19.85 1.48 11.61
CA PHE A 43 19.02 2.67 11.79
C PHE A 43 19.10 3.15 13.25
N SER A 44 19.44 4.43 13.46
CA SER A 44 19.55 5.01 14.80
C SER A 44 18.19 5.30 15.40
N MET A 45 17.98 4.93 16.64
CA MET A 45 16.79 5.26 17.42
C MET A 45 16.93 6.57 18.24
N GLU A 46 18.02 7.32 18.06
CA GLU A 46 18.30 8.57 18.81
C GLU A 46 17.17 9.61 18.71
N LYS A 47 16.54 9.74 17.53
CA LYS A 47 15.39 10.63 17.30
C LYS A 47 14.19 10.29 18.19
N PHE A 48 14.07 9.04 18.61
CA PHE A 48 12.90 8.50 19.31
C PHE A 48 13.17 8.23 20.80
N LYS A 49 14.30 8.71 21.33
CA LYS A 49 14.72 8.48 22.73
C LYS A 49 13.76 9.06 23.78
N ASP A 50 12.98 10.08 23.38
CA ASP A 50 12.02 10.74 24.27
C ASP A 50 10.65 10.05 24.31
N MET A 51 10.44 8.97 23.54
CA MET A 51 9.27 8.11 23.66
C MET A 51 9.32 7.39 25.01
N GLU A 52 8.18 7.35 25.71
CA GLU A 52 8.09 6.69 27.00
C GLU A 52 8.26 5.17 26.89
N LYS A 53 7.61 4.59 25.87
CA LYS A 53 7.68 3.16 25.58
C LYS A 53 7.75 2.94 24.06
N PRO A 54 8.92 3.13 23.44
CA PRO A 54 9.08 2.95 22.00
C PRO A 54 8.77 1.51 21.60
N THR A 55 7.76 1.33 20.77
CA THR A 55 7.27 0.05 20.28
C THR A 55 7.50 -0.07 18.79
N LEU A 56 8.15 -1.13 18.34
CA LEU A 56 8.30 -1.43 16.92
C LEU A 56 7.02 -2.03 16.37
N VAL A 57 6.62 -1.56 15.21
CA VAL A 57 5.54 -2.11 14.38
C VAL A 57 6.10 -2.49 13.02
N SER A 58 5.57 -3.52 12.40
CA SER A 58 6.09 -4.01 11.13
C SER A 58 4.98 -4.47 10.21
N GLY A 59 5.22 -4.36 8.91
CA GLY A 59 4.36 -4.87 7.86
C GLY A 59 5.19 -5.58 6.79
N THR A 60 4.69 -6.68 6.27
CA THR A 60 5.26 -7.38 5.12
C THR A 60 4.15 -7.76 4.16
N ASP A 61 4.38 -7.50 2.87
CA ASP A 61 3.43 -7.83 1.81
C ASP A 61 4.14 -7.90 0.46
N GLY A 62 3.46 -8.46 -0.53
CA GLY A 62 3.90 -8.48 -1.92
C GLY A 62 2.95 -7.72 -2.84
N VAL A 63 3.38 -7.48 -4.07
CA VAL A 63 2.52 -6.86 -5.10
C VAL A 63 1.43 -7.83 -5.56
N GLY A 64 1.75 -9.10 -5.59
CA GLY A 64 0.83 -10.15 -6.00
C GLY A 64 0.55 -10.15 -7.51
N THR A 65 -0.64 -10.62 -7.89
CA THR A 65 -0.96 -10.93 -9.30
C THR A 65 -1.15 -9.70 -10.19
N LYS A 66 -1.11 -8.48 -9.65
CA LYS A 66 -1.00 -7.22 -10.41
C LYS A 66 0.26 -7.21 -11.30
N LEU A 67 1.34 -7.87 -10.87
CA LEU A 67 2.58 -8.00 -11.63
C LEU A 67 2.38 -8.52 -13.06
N LYS A 68 1.37 -9.37 -13.29
CA LYS A 68 1.07 -9.87 -14.66
C LYS A 68 0.72 -8.75 -15.64
N LEU A 69 0.11 -7.67 -15.15
CA LEU A 69 -0.18 -6.50 -15.99
C LEU A 69 1.11 -5.73 -16.30
N ALA A 70 1.99 -5.59 -15.30
CA ALA A 70 3.30 -4.98 -15.50
C ALA A 70 4.12 -5.72 -16.57
N PHE A 71 4.08 -7.07 -16.58
CA PHE A 71 4.75 -7.88 -17.59
C PHE A 71 4.16 -7.65 -18.99
N ILE A 72 2.81 -7.67 -19.13
CA ILE A 72 2.15 -7.50 -20.43
C ILE A 72 2.37 -6.09 -20.99
N MET A 73 2.38 -5.08 -20.13
CA MET A 73 2.53 -3.67 -20.50
C MET A 73 3.99 -3.23 -20.58
N ASP A 74 4.94 -4.08 -20.20
CA ASP A 74 6.36 -3.75 -20.01
C ASP A 74 6.54 -2.46 -19.19
N LYS A 75 5.77 -2.34 -18.10
CA LYS A 75 5.73 -1.15 -17.22
C LYS A 75 6.02 -1.56 -15.78
N HIS A 76 7.22 -1.25 -15.31
CA HIS A 76 7.78 -1.75 -14.06
C HIS A 76 8.08 -0.67 -13.01
N ASP A 77 7.83 0.59 -13.32
CA ASP A 77 8.17 1.75 -12.49
C ASP A 77 7.18 2.05 -11.37
N THR A 78 5.94 1.52 -11.45
CA THR A 78 4.88 1.82 -10.48
C THR A 78 4.67 0.73 -9.43
N ILE A 79 4.95 -0.54 -9.76
CA ILE A 79 4.67 -1.68 -8.88
C ILE A 79 5.52 -1.71 -7.61
N GLY A 80 6.67 -1.03 -7.63
CA GLY A 80 7.47 -0.81 -6.43
C GLY A 80 6.76 0.08 -5.40
N ILE A 81 5.99 1.08 -5.86
CA ILE A 81 5.14 1.91 -5.00
C ILE A 81 4.05 1.05 -4.36
N ASP A 82 3.42 0.14 -5.11
CA ASP A 82 2.44 -0.81 -4.58
C ASP A 82 3.04 -1.64 -3.43
N CYS A 83 4.23 -2.21 -3.64
CA CYS A 83 4.92 -3.02 -2.64
C CYS A 83 5.16 -2.25 -1.33
N VAL A 84 5.67 -1.01 -1.44
CA VAL A 84 5.91 -0.16 -0.26
C VAL A 84 4.60 0.22 0.40
N ALA A 85 3.59 0.66 -0.37
CA ALA A 85 2.31 1.11 0.13
C ALA A 85 1.61 0.04 0.98
N MET A 86 1.60 -1.21 0.52
CA MET A 86 0.98 -2.32 1.24
C MET A 86 1.58 -2.51 2.63
N CYS A 87 2.91 -2.35 2.77
CA CYS A 87 3.61 -2.51 4.04
C CYS A 87 3.50 -1.27 4.96
N VAL A 88 3.74 -0.06 4.41
CA VAL A 88 3.82 1.17 5.24
C VAL A 88 2.46 1.70 5.65
N ASN A 89 1.41 1.45 4.87
CA ASN A 89 0.05 1.81 5.25
C ASN A 89 -0.43 1.01 6.47
N ASP A 90 -0.05 -0.26 6.62
CA ASP A 90 -0.35 -1.07 7.79
C ASP A 90 0.37 -0.55 9.04
N ILE A 91 1.63 -0.12 8.90
CA ILE A 91 2.38 0.54 9.97
C ILE A 91 1.66 1.83 10.40
N ALA A 92 1.29 2.68 9.44
CA ALA A 92 0.60 3.94 9.72
C ALA A 92 -0.81 3.71 10.29
N CYS A 93 -1.52 2.67 9.84
CA CYS A 93 -2.81 2.23 10.37
C CYS A 93 -2.74 1.87 11.86
N ALA A 94 -1.60 1.31 12.31
CA ALA A 94 -1.32 1.05 13.71
C ALA A 94 -0.84 2.29 14.51
N GLY A 95 -0.70 3.47 13.86
CA GLY A 95 -0.22 4.72 14.46
C GLY A 95 1.30 4.91 14.38
N GLY A 96 2.02 4.01 13.70
CA GLY A 96 3.48 4.02 13.58
C GLY A 96 4.02 4.99 12.53
N GLU A 97 5.22 5.54 12.77
CA GLU A 97 6.06 6.22 11.78
C GLU A 97 6.90 5.16 11.07
N PRO A 98 6.78 4.97 9.74
CA PRO A 98 7.71 4.11 9.00
C PRO A 98 9.14 4.61 9.10
N LEU A 99 10.08 3.71 9.43
CA LEU A 99 11.49 4.01 9.59
C LEU A 99 12.30 3.61 8.38
N PHE A 100 12.19 2.34 8.02
CA PHE A 100 12.93 1.76 6.90
C PHE A 100 12.17 0.63 6.23
N PHE A 101 12.61 0.35 5.02
CA PHE A 101 12.09 -0.67 4.14
C PHE A 101 13.19 -1.59 3.62
N LEU A 102 12.85 -2.84 3.40
CA LEU A 102 13.66 -3.85 2.74
C LEU A 102 12.82 -4.50 1.65
N ASP A 103 13.36 -4.68 0.45
CA ASP A 103 12.70 -5.38 -0.64
C ASP A 103 13.29 -6.77 -0.89
N TYR A 104 12.50 -7.65 -1.48
CA TYR A 104 12.93 -8.92 -2.02
C TYR A 104 12.40 -9.07 -3.45
N ILE A 105 13.31 -9.13 -4.40
CA ILE A 105 13.01 -9.35 -5.83
C ILE A 105 13.53 -10.74 -6.22
N ALA A 106 12.62 -11.65 -6.56
CA ALA A 106 12.97 -12.96 -7.12
C ALA A 106 12.63 -12.98 -8.61
N CYS A 107 13.59 -13.21 -9.50
CA CYS A 107 13.40 -13.13 -10.94
C CYS A 107 13.92 -14.37 -11.68
N GLY A 108 13.31 -14.68 -12.83
CA GLY A 108 13.78 -15.76 -13.70
C GLY A 108 15.12 -15.43 -14.36
N LYS A 109 15.31 -14.13 -14.67
CA LYS A 109 16.55 -13.58 -15.20
C LYS A 109 16.78 -12.18 -14.66
N ASN A 110 18.00 -11.89 -14.23
CA ASN A 110 18.38 -10.55 -13.81
C ASN A 110 18.65 -9.66 -15.04
N GLU A 111 17.72 -8.75 -15.33
CA GLU A 111 17.87 -7.68 -16.33
C GLU A 111 18.14 -6.37 -15.60
N PRO A 112 19.40 -5.87 -15.58
CA PRO A 112 19.81 -4.77 -14.70
C PRO A 112 18.96 -3.52 -14.81
N GLU A 113 18.57 -3.11 -16.00
CA GLU A 113 17.77 -1.91 -16.24
C GLU A 113 16.34 -2.10 -15.73
N LYS A 114 15.76 -3.29 -15.90
CA LYS A 114 14.43 -3.64 -15.38
C LYS A 114 14.43 -3.65 -13.85
N ILE A 115 15.41 -4.31 -13.23
CA ILE A 115 15.57 -4.33 -11.77
C ILE A 115 15.73 -2.91 -11.22
N ALA A 116 16.57 -2.07 -11.85
CA ALA A 116 16.73 -0.68 -11.44
C ALA A 116 15.41 0.12 -11.57
N THR A 117 14.60 -0.16 -12.58
CA THR A 117 13.27 0.45 -12.75
C THR A 117 12.31 0.02 -11.64
N ILE A 118 12.28 -1.27 -11.29
CA ILE A 118 11.48 -1.76 -10.16
C ILE A 118 11.88 -1.06 -8.86
N VAL A 119 13.19 -1.03 -8.57
CA VAL A 119 13.73 -0.39 -7.36
C VAL A 119 13.50 1.12 -7.36
N SER A 120 13.43 1.76 -8.53
CA SER A 120 13.04 3.19 -8.58
C SER A 120 11.62 3.43 -8.07
N GLY A 121 10.69 2.51 -8.36
CA GLY A 121 9.34 2.54 -7.79
C GLY A 121 9.31 2.27 -6.29
N VAL A 122 10.13 1.32 -5.81
CA VAL A 122 10.30 1.07 -4.36
C VAL A 122 10.83 2.33 -3.67
N ALA A 123 11.87 2.96 -4.23
CA ALA A 123 12.44 4.18 -3.69
C ALA A 123 11.43 5.35 -3.65
N GLU A 124 10.63 5.50 -4.70
CA GLU A 124 9.55 6.49 -4.74
C GLU A 124 8.53 6.26 -3.61
N GLY A 125 8.09 5.02 -3.43
CA GLY A 125 7.20 4.67 -2.31
C GLY A 125 7.83 4.95 -0.94
N CYS A 126 9.13 4.70 -0.78
CA CYS A 126 9.87 5.04 0.43
C CYS A 126 9.92 6.55 0.66
N ILE A 127 10.17 7.36 -0.39
CA ILE A 127 10.15 8.83 -0.30
C ILE A 127 8.78 9.32 0.14
N GLN A 128 7.71 8.84 -0.47
CA GLN A 128 6.33 9.24 -0.12
C GLN A 128 5.97 8.89 1.32
N SER A 129 6.44 7.76 1.84
CA SER A 129 6.19 7.31 3.22
C SER A 129 7.16 7.90 4.24
N GLY A 130 8.28 8.50 3.80
CA GLY A 130 9.37 8.94 4.65
C GLY A 130 10.22 7.81 5.22
N ALA A 131 10.09 6.58 4.72
CA ALA A 131 10.96 5.45 5.07
C ALA A 131 12.26 5.50 4.28
N ALA A 132 13.34 4.92 4.82
CA ALA A 132 14.59 4.74 4.11
C ALA A 132 14.68 3.32 3.52
N LEU A 133 15.03 3.19 2.24
CA LEU A 133 15.36 1.89 1.65
C LEU A 133 16.79 1.53 2.04
N ILE A 134 16.97 0.71 3.10
CA ILE A 134 18.28 0.46 3.72
C ILE A 134 18.93 -0.86 3.30
N GLY A 135 18.26 -1.66 2.49
CA GLY A 135 18.73 -2.94 2.00
C GLY A 135 17.65 -3.68 1.25
N GLY A 136 17.98 -4.86 0.80
CA GLY A 136 17.10 -5.75 0.07
C GLY A 136 17.89 -6.91 -0.54
N GLU A 137 17.22 -7.74 -1.32
CA GLU A 137 17.79 -8.87 -2.02
C GLU A 137 17.25 -8.96 -3.44
N THR A 138 18.11 -9.23 -4.41
CA THR A 138 17.71 -9.60 -5.76
C THR A 138 18.25 -11.00 -6.07
N ALA A 139 17.34 -11.98 -6.15
CA ALA A 139 17.66 -13.38 -6.39
C ALA A 139 17.32 -13.77 -7.82
N GLU A 140 18.33 -14.08 -8.63
CA GLU A 140 18.14 -14.72 -9.92
C GLU A 140 17.90 -16.21 -9.71
N MET A 141 16.74 -16.71 -10.14
CA MET A 141 16.27 -18.07 -9.88
C MET A 141 15.86 -18.76 -11.18
N PRO A 142 16.84 -19.15 -12.02
CA PRO A 142 16.59 -19.77 -13.32
C PRO A 142 15.85 -21.11 -13.15
N GLY A 143 14.79 -21.29 -13.95
CA GLY A 143 13.97 -22.50 -13.90
C GLY A 143 12.94 -22.54 -12.77
N PHE A 144 12.97 -21.57 -11.85
CA PHE A 144 11.95 -21.39 -10.81
C PHE A 144 10.89 -20.34 -11.24
N TYR A 145 11.33 -19.22 -11.77
CA TYR A 145 10.48 -18.23 -12.44
C TYR A 145 10.68 -18.28 -13.96
N PRO A 146 9.65 -17.98 -14.78
CA PRO A 146 9.84 -17.67 -16.19
C PRO A 146 10.88 -16.57 -16.39
N VAL A 147 11.59 -16.60 -17.53
CA VAL A 147 12.74 -15.72 -17.79
C VAL A 147 12.40 -14.23 -17.70
N ASP A 148 11.19 -13.86 -18.10
CA ASP A 148 10.67 -12.48 -18.17
C ASP A 148 9.80 -12.10 -16.96
N GLU A 149 9.65 -13.00 -16.00
CA GLU A 149 8.82 -12.78 -14.80
C GLU A 149 9.66 -12.64 -13.52
N TYR A 150 9.06 -11.96 -12.55
CA TYR A 150 9.62 -11.79 -11.21
C TYR A 150 8.50 -11.72 -10.17
N ASP A 151 8.87 -11.88 -8.91
CA ASP A 151 8.06 -11.52 -7.77
C ASP A 151 8.71 -10.39 -6.98
N LEU A 152 7.89 -9.57 -6.33
CA LEU A 152 8.33 -8.43 -5.52
C LEU A 152 7.56 -8.42 -4.21
N ALA A 153 8.29 -8.51 -3.13
CA ALA A 153 7.79 -8.38 -1.78
C ALA A 153 8.62 -7.40 -0.96
N GLY A 154 8.06 -6.90 0.12
CA GLY A 154 8.69 -5.95 1.00
C GLY A 154 8.46 -6.23 2.47
N PHE A 155 9.30 -5.62 3.27
CA PHE A 155 9.23 -5.61 4.72
C PHE A 155 9.55 -4.21 5.22
N ALA A 156 8.62 -3.64 5.98
CA ALA A 156 8.78 -2.33 6.60
C ALA A 156 8.80 -2.43 8.11
N VAL A 157 9.59 -1.58 8.75
CA VAL A 157 9.62 -1.40 10.20
C VAL A 157 9.30 0.05 10.51
N GLY A 158 8.43 0.26 11.48
CA GLY A 158 8.07 1.55 12.03
C GLY A 158 8.17 1.58 13.54
N VAL A 159 8.00 2.76 14.12
CA VAL A 159 7.99 2.97 15.56
C VAL A 159 6.79 3.80 15.98
N VAL A 160 6.28 3.50 17.16
CA VAL A 160 5.21 4.25 17.83
C VAL A 160 5.45 4.23 19.35
N ASP A 161 5.08 5.28 20.06
CA ASP A 161 4.98 5.17 21.52
C ASP A 161 3.77 4.28 21.86
N GLU A 162 3.91 3.31 22.77
CA GLU A 162 2.85 2.34 23.14
C GLU A 162 1.50 3.03 23.44
N LYS A 163 1.53 4.21 24.06
CA LYS A 163 0.31 4.99 24.38
C LYS A 163 -0.42 5.53 23.13
N ASP A 164 0.31 5.69 22.01
CA ASP A 164 -0.19 6.25 20.74
C ASP A 164 -0.61 5.17 19.74
N LEU A 165 -0.54 3.87 20.13
CA LEU A 165 -1.03 2.76 19.29
C LEU A 165 -2.52 2.93 19.00
N ILE A 166 -2.87 2.88 17.72
CA ILE A 166 -4.25 2.87 17.25
C ILE A 166 -4.80 1.45 17.33
N THR A 167 -5.67 1.18 18.31
CA THR A 167 -6.14 -0.18 18.62
C THR A 167 -7.66 -0.35 18.60
N GLY A 168 -8.41 0.74 18.39
CA GLY A 168 -9.87 0.72 18.48
C GLY A 168 -10.44 0.64 19.91
N LYS A 169 -9.60 0.59 20.95
CA LYS A 169 -10.05 0.44 22.35
C LYS A 169 -10.97 1.57 22.82
N ASP A 170 -10.77 2.79 22.29
CA ASP A 170 -11.50 4.00 22.69
C ASP A 170 -12.69 4.30 21.78
N LEU A 171 -13.02 3.39 20.82
CA LEU A 171 -14.20 3.50 19.98
C LEU A 171 -15.48 3.47 20.81
N LYS A 172 -16.46 4.29 20.40
CA LYS A 172 -17.79 4.35 20.99
C LYS A 172 -18.84 4.69 19.94
N ALA A 173 -20.09 4.38 20.24
CA ALA A 173 -21.22 4.82 19.44
C ALA A 173 -21.22 6.37 19.31
N GLY A 174 -21.48 6.86 18.09
CA GLY A 174 -21.42 8.26 17.72
C GLY A 174 -20.07 8.72 17.15
N ASP A 175 -19.02 7.91 17.21
CA ASP A 175 -17.78 8.20 16.49
C ASP A 175 -18.01 8.17 14.98
N VAL A 176 -17.36 9.08 14.25
CA VAL A 176 -17.57 9.29 12.82
C VAL A 176 -16.50 8.57 12.01
N LEU A 177 -16.91 7.91 10.94
CA LEU A 177 -16.02 7.27 9.98
C LEU A 177 -15.70 8.24 8.84
N ILE A 178 -14.40 8.47 8.61
CA ILE A 178 -13.89 9.28 7.50
C ILE A 178 -13.04 8.39 6.61
N GLY A 179 -13.45 8.27 5.34
CA GLY A 179 -12.73 7.50 4.32
C GLY A 179 -11.83 8.40 3.48
N MET A 180 -10.65 7.92 3.12
CA MET A 180 -9.74 8.56 2.18
C MET A 180 -9.77 7.85 0.83
N ALA A 181 -9.89 8.65 -0.25
CA ALA A 181 -10.01 8.14 -1.61
C ALA A 181 -8.85 7.24 -2.02
N SER A 182 -9.15 6.15 -2.71
CA SER A 182 -8.16 5.33 -3.40
C SER A 182 -7.78 5.92 -4.77
N SER A 183 -6.70 5.44 -5.36
CA SER A 183 -6.30 5.73 -6.75
C SER A 183 -6.98 4.81 -7.79
N GLY A 184 -7.80 3.87 -7.33
CA GLY A 184 -8.39 2.80 -8.12
C GLY A 184 -8.32 1.48 -7.37
N VAL A 185 -8.04 0.39 -8.08
CA VAL A 185 -8.06 -0.97 -7.51
C VAL A 185 -6.97 -1.21 -6.46
N HIS A 186 -5.91 -0.39 -6.45
CA HIS A 186 -4.70 -0.59 -5.66
C HIS A 186 -3.94 -1.86 -6.06
N SER A 187 -3.66 -2.76 -5.10
CA SER A 187 -2.90 -3.98 -5.35
C SER A 187 -3.68 -5.27 -5.00
N ASN A 188 -4.98 -5.15 -4.76
CA ASN A 188 -5.81 -6.28 -4.32
C ASN A 188 -6.87 -6.66 -5.35
N GLY A 189 -7.32 -7.93 -5.33
CA GLY A 189 -8.38 -8.42 -6.21
C GLY A 189 -7.93 -8.72 -7.64
N PHE A 190 -6.64 -8.64 -8.00
CA PHE A 190 -6.15 -8.78 -9.37
C PHE A 190 -6.34 -10.17 -9.96
N SER A 191 -6.47 -11.21 -9.17
CA SER A 191 -6.87 -12.53 -9.68
C SER A 191 -8.27 -12.51 -10.31
N LEU A 192 -9.20 -11.73 -9.75
CA LEU A 192 -10.54 -11.52 -10.30
C LEU A 192 -10.50 -10.53 -11.48
N VAL A 193 -9.82 -9.38 -11.35
CA VAL A 193 -9.61 -8.40 -12.45
C VAL A 193 -9.14 -9.10 -13.72
N ARG A 194 -8.16 -10.00 -13.60
CA ARG A 194 -7.56 -10.75 -14.72
C ARG A 194 -8.49 -11.80 -15.33
N LYS A 195 -9.58 -12.16 -14.65
CA LYS A 195 -10.62 -13.03 -15.22
C LYS A 195 -11.71 -12.22 -15.91
N VAL A 196 -12.01 -11.03 -15.41
CA VAL A 196 -13.02 -10.13 -15.96
C VAL A 196 -12.54 -9.51 -17.26
N PHE A 197 -11.35 -8.91 -17.23
CA PHE A 197 -10.80 -8.26 -18.42
C PHE A 197 -9.86 -9.18 -19.21
N SER A 198 -9.89 -9.04 -20.54
CA SER A 198 -8.91 -9.72 -21.39
C SER A 198 -7.50 -9.17 -21.12
N MET A 199 -6.57 -10.05 -20.73
CA MET A 199 -5.19 -9.69 -20.41
C MET A 199 -4.31 -9.77 -21.65
N THR A 200 -4.63 -8.96 -22.66
CA THR A 200 -3.81 -8.78 -23.87
C THR A 200 -3.32 -7.35 -23.95
N GLU A 201 -2.18 -7.12 -24.58
CA GLU A 201 -1.63 -5.78 -24.78
C GLU A 201 -2.63 -4.85 -25.50
N GLU A 202 -3.34 -5.36 -26.51
CA GLU A 202 -4.38 -4.63 -27.24
C GLU A 202 -5.52 -4.18 -26.31
N SER A 203 -6.03 -5.08 -25.48
CA SER A 203 -7.10 -4.78 -24.52
C SER A 203 -6.66 -3.76 -23.47
N LEU A 204 -5.46 -3.90 -22.94
CA LEU A 204 -4.93 -3.01 -21.91
C LEU A 204 -4.58 -1.62 -22.46
N LYS A 205 -4.21 -1.50 -23.74
CA LYS A 205 -3.97 -0.21 -24.43
C LYS A 205 -5.23 0.48 -24.92
N ARG A 206 -6.40 -0.17 -24.80
CA ARG A 206 -7.67 0.43 -25.20
C ARG A 206 -8.04 1.56 -24.26
N GLU A 207 -8.34 2.73 -24.84
CA GLU A 207 -8.87 3.90 -24.13
C GLU A 207 -10.36 3.72 -23.80
N TYR A 208 -10.75 4.18 -22.61
CA TYR A 208 -12.13 4.23 -22.16
C TYR A 208 -12.48 5.65 -21.72
N GLU A 209 -13.48 6.26 -22.35
CA GLU A 209 -13.90 7.63 -22.06
C GLU A 209 -14.21 7.82 -20.55
N GLN A 210 -14.88 6.86 -19.94
CA GLN A 210 -15.23 6.90 -18.52
C GLN A 210 -14.03 6.82 -17.57
N LEU A 211 -12.89 6.27 -18.02
CA LEU A 211 -11.66 6.23 -17.25
C LEU A 211 -10.78 7.45 -17.50
N GLY A 212 -10.94 8.11 -18.65
CA GLY A 212 -10.07 9.18 -19.12
C GLY A 212 -8.63 8.74 -19.46
N CYS A 213 -8.40 7.43 -19.54
CA CYS A 213 -7.11 6.81 -19.83
C CYS A 213 -7.30 5.37 -20.38
N THR A 214 -6.21 4.67 -20.65
CA THR A 214 -6.28 3.26 -21.05
C THR A 214 -6.64 2.35 -19.86
N LEU A 215 -7.18 1.17 -20.15
CA LEU A 215 -7.49 0.18 -19.12
C LEU A 215 -6.23 -0.20 -18.32
N GLY A 216 -5.11 -0.39 -19.00
CA GLY A 216 -3.83 -0.73 -18.36
C GLY A 216 -3.33 0.37 -17.42
N GLU A 217 -3.43 1.64 -17.80
CA GLU A 217 -3.08 2.77 -16.93
C GLU A 217 -3.98 2.83 -15.70
N ALA A 218 -5.30 2.68 -15.85
CA ALA A 218 -6.22 2.65 -14.72
C ALA A 218 -5.94 1.49 -13.74
N LEU A 219 -5.61 0.30 -14.26
CA LEU A 219 -5.32 -0.88 -13.46
C LEU A 219 -3.90 -0.86 -12.85
N LEU A 220 -2.92 -0.24 -13.51
CA LEU A 220 -1.56 -0.08 -12.99
C LEU A 220 -1.38 1.17 -12.13
N ALA A 221 -2.43 2.00 -11.95
CA ALA A 221 -2.37 3.10 -11.01
C ALA A 221 -1.84 2.60 -9.65
N PRO A 222 -0.78 3.22 -9.11
CA PRO A 222 -0.15 2.71 -7.87
C PRO A 222 -1.06 2.91 -6.68
N THR A 223 -0.93 2.01 -5.71
CA THR A 223 -1.57 2.12 -4.40
C THR A 223 -1.17 3.42 -3.72
N LYS A 224 -2.13 4.16 -3.21
CA LYS A 224 -1.86 5.38 -2.43
C LYS A 224 -1.16 5.07 -1.11
N ILE A 225 -0.25 5.96 -0.71
CA ILE A 225 0.45 5.92 0.57
C ILE A 225 -0.16 6.97 1.49
N TYR A 226 -0.89 6.51 2.51
CA TYR A 226 -1.65 7.38 3.44
C TYR A 226 -0.84 7.85 4.65
N VAL A 227 0.45 7.50 4.74
CA VAL A 227 1.33 7.82 5.87
C VAL A 227 1.33 9.32 6.19
N LYS A 228 1.47 10.17 5.14
CA LYS A 228 1.46 11.64 5.31
C LYS A 228 0.11 12.13 5.84
N ALA A 229 -1.01 11.62 5.30
CA ALA A 229 -2.35 12.03 5.73
C ALA A 229 -2.61 11.68 7.20
N LEU A 230 -2.32 10.44 7.60
CA LEU A 230 -2.48 9.98 8.99
C LEU A 230 -1.60 10.79 9.96
N ARG A 231 -0.36 11.10 9.56
CA ARG A 231 0.54 11.97 10.33
C ARG A 231 -0.03 13.38 10.48
N THR A 232 -0.49 14.01 9.38
CA THR A 232 -1.05 15.37 9.43
C THR A 232 -2.30 15.43 10.30
N ILE A 233 -3.15 14.40 10.28
CA ILE A 233 -4.30 14.30 11.20
C ILE A 233 -3.82 14.30 12.67
N LYS A 234 -2.83 13.47 12.99
CA LYS A 234 -2.26 13.43 14.36
C LYS A 234 -1.63 14.76 14.77
N GLU A 235 -0.86 15.39 13.87
CA GLU A 235 -0.21 16.70 14.10
C GLU A 235 -1.21 17.84 14.28
N SER A 236 -2.44 17.74 13.73
CA SER A 236 -3.52 18.71 13.96
C SER A 236 -4.17 18.60 15.35
N GLY A 237 -3.72 17.64 16.18
CA GLY A 237 -4.24 17.39 17.53
C GLY A 237 -5.46 16.46 17.57
N VAL A 238 -5.88 15.93 16.44
CA VAL A 238 -6.97 14.93 16.36
C VAL A 238 -6.48 13.57 16.85
N THR A 239 -7.31 12.92 17.67
CA THR A 239 -7.08 11.54 18.09
C THR A 239 -7.78 10.58 17.13
N ILE A 240 -7.00 9.83 16.35
CA ILE A 240 -7.51 8.70 15.56
C ILE A 240 -7.75 7.53 16.52
N LYS A 241 -9.02 7.15 16.74
CA LYS A 241 -9.38 6.07 17.66
C LYS A 241 -9.21 4.70 17.06
N ALA A 242 -9.48 4.60 15.76
CA ALA A 242 -9.34 3.36 14.99
C ALA A 242 -9.01 3.69 13.54
N CYS A 243 -8.33 2.77 12.88
CA CYS A 243 -7.93 2.91 11.49
C CYS A 243 -8.03 1.57 10.79
N SER A 244 -8.49 1.57 9.53
CA SER A 244 -8.59 0.38 8.69
C SER A 244 -7.98 0.67 7.32
N HIS A 245 -6.97 -0.10 6.95
CA HIS A 245 -6.42 -0.16 5.59
C HIS A 245 -7.29 -1.12 4.77
N ILE A 246 -7.95 -0.61 3.72
CA ILE A 246 -8.88 -1.41 2.91
C ILE A 246 -8.10 -2.13 1.80
N THR A 247 -7.81 -3.39 2.05
CA THR A 247 -7.03 -4.30 1.19
C THR A 247 -7.88 -5.47 0.71
N GLY A 248 -7.29 -6.64 0.47
CA GLY A 248 -8.02 -7.87 0.17
C GLY A 248 -9.03 -8.22 1.26
N GLY A 249 -10.21 -8.69 0.86
CA GLY A 249 -11.36 -8.86 1.75
C GLY A 249 -12.24 -7.62 1.86
N GLY A 250 -11.84 -6.49 1.24
CA GLY A 250 -12.67 -5.29 1.11
C GLY A 250 -13.17 -4.74 2.44
N PHE A 251 -14.38 -4.19 2.43
CA PHE A 251 -14.98 -3.58 3.63
C PHE A 251 -15.36 -4.60 4.69
N TYR A 252 -15.91 -5.75 4.27
CA TYR A 252 -16.45 -6.75 5.19
C TYR A 252 -15.39 -7.43 6.05
N GLU A 253 -14.15 -7.56 5.57
CA GLU A 253 -13.09 -8.18 6.33
C GLU A 253 -12.18 -7.15 7.03
N ASN A 254 -11.93 -5.97 6.43
CA ASN A 254 -10.97 -5.02 6.97
C ASN A 254 -11.58 -4.08 8.02
N ILE A 255 -12.79 -3.55 7.81
CA ILE A 255 -13.41 -2.64 8.78
C ILE A 255 -13.60 -3.29 10.15
N PRO A 256 -14.09 -4.55 10.27
CA PRO A 256 -14.22 -5.19 11.58
C PRO A 256 -12.91 -5.34 12.37
N ARG A 257 -11.73 -5.37 11.70
CA ARG A 257 -10.44 -5.47 12.39
C ARG A 257 -10.14 -4.29 13.29
N MET A 258 -10.64 -3.09 12.96
CA MET A 258 -10.44 -1.89 13.78
C MET A 258 -11.45 -1.75 14.91
N LEU A 259 -12.49 -2.57 14.95
CA LEU A 259 -13.59 -2.49 15.91
C LEU A 259 -13.31 -3.31 17.18
N LYS A 260 -13.87 -2.88 18.31
CA LYS A 260 -14.00 -3.69 19.52
C LYS A 260 -15.36 -4.43 19.55
N GLU A 261 -15.52 -5.38 20.44
CA GLU A 261 -16.62 -6.37 20.43
C GLU A 261 -18.03 -5.76 20.53
N ASP A 262 -18.19 -4.61 21.19
CA ASP A 262 -19.46 -3.90 21.41
C ASP A 262 -19.70 -2.74 20.44
N THR A 263 -19.01 -2.73 19.29
CA THR A 263 -19.10 -1.66 18.28
C THR A 263 -19.38 -2.22 16.90
N HIS A 264 -20.23 -1.52 16.15
CA HIS A 264 -20.62 -1.82 14.80
C HIS A 264 -20.40 -0.62 13.88
N ALA A 265 -19.83 -0.83 12.70
CA ALA A 265 -19.62 0.21 11.71
C ALA A 265 -20.82 0.28 10.74
N VAL A 266 -21.34 1.47 10.51
CA VAL A 266 -22.35 1.73 9.47
C VAL A 266 -21.73 2.63 8.42
N VAL A 267 -21.62 2.13 7.18
CA VAL A 267 -21.01 2.85 6.05
C VAL A 267 -22.04 3.12 4.98
N LYS A 268 -22.16 4.38 4.54
CA LYS A 268 -23.04 4.86 3.49
C LYS A 268 -22.35 4.77 2.12
N LYS A 269 -22.84 3.91 1.24
CA LYS A 269 -22.23 3.64 -0.07
C LYS A 269 -22.24 4.84 -1.03
N ASP A 270 -23.21 5.74 -0.90
CA ASP A 270 -23.39 6.93 -1.73
C ASP A 270 -22.73 8.19 -1.19
N SER A 271 -21.96 8.08 -0.10
CA SER A 271 -21.34 9.24 0.58
C SER A 271 -20.00 9.69 -0.02
N TYR A 272 -19.49 8.97 -1.01
CA TYR A 272 -18.21 9.25 -1.68
C TYR A 272 -18.25 8.80 -3.14
N PRO A 273 -17.40 9.37 -4.03
CA PRO A 273 -17.36 8.95 -5.42
C PRO A 273 -16.68 7.58 -5.57
N ILE A 274 -17.36 6.63 -6.22
CA ILE A 274 -16.78 5.33 -6.58
C ILE A 274 -16.13 5.46 -7.96
N PRO A 275 -14.81 5.20 -8.11
CA PRO A 275 -14.12 5.25 -9.40
C PRO A 275 -14.77 4.34 -10.46
N PRO A 276 -14.87 4.80 -11.72
CA PRO A 276 -15.60 4.07 -12.78
C PRO A 276 -15.09 2.66 -13.04
N ILE A 277 -13.83 2.36 -12.76
CA ILE A 277 -13.25 1.03 -12.92
C ILE A 277 -14.01 -0.05 -12.13
N PHE A 278 -14.54 0.29 -10.94
CA PHE A 278 -15.31 -0.66 -10.13
C PHE A 278 -16.68 -0.98 -10.77
N LYS A 279 -17.32 0.01 -11.42
CA LYS A 279 -18.55 -0.23 -12.17
C LYS A 279 -18.29 -1.12 -13.39
N MET A 280 -17.16 -0.90 -14.08
CA MET A 280 -16.76 -1.75 -15.20
C MET A 280 -16.54 -3.19 -14.73
N LEU A 281 -15.80 -3.38 -13.63
CA LEU A 281 -15.58 -4.72 -13.04
C LEU A 281 -16.89 -5.42 -12.69
N ALA A 282 -17.83 -4.71 -12.07
CA ALA A 282 -19.12 -5.27 -11.68
C ALA A 282 -19.95 -5.70 -12.90
N VAL A 283 -20.02 -4.84 -13.93
CA VAL A 283 -20.83 -5.09 -15.14
C VAL A 283 -20.20 -6.16 -16.03
N ASP A 284 -18.90 -6.01 -16.36
CA ASP A 284 -18.22 -6.90 -17.29
C ASP A 284 -17.96 -8.28 -16.67
N GLY A 285 -17.85 -8.35 -15.34
CA GLY A 285 -17.64 -9.58 -14.58
C GLY A 285 -18.91 -10.23 -14.06
N ASP A 286 -20.10 -9.60 -14.26
CA ASP A 286 -21.35 -10.03 -13.63
C ASP A 286 -21.18 -10.30 -12.11
N ILE A 287 -20.51 -9.34 -11.42
CA ILE A 287 -20.15 -9.49 -10.01
C ILE A 287 -21.21 -8.81 -9.14
N GLU A 288 -21.79 -9.57 -8.22
CA GLU A 288 -22.75 -9.04 -7.25
C GLU A 288 -22.12 -7.96 -6.36
N GLU A 289 -22.92 -6.95 -5.98
CA GLU A 289 -22.46 -5.82 -5.16
C GLU A 289 -21.76 -6.27 -3.87
N GLN A 290 -22.31 -7.25 -3.17
CA GLN A 290 -21.71 -7.76 -1.95
C GLN A 290 -20.30 -8.31 -2.21
N MET A 291 -20.09 -9.03 -3.31
CA MET A 291 -18.78 -9.56 -3.68
C MET A 291 -17.81 -8.43 -4.07
N MET A 292 -18.30 -7.37 -4.72
CA MET A 292 -17.48 -6.19 -5.01
C MET A 292 -16.91 -5.57 -3.73
N TYR A 293 -17.76 -5.34 -2.71
CA TYR A 293 -17.34 -4.82 -1.41
C TYR A 293 -16.57 -5.81 -0.54
N ASN A 294 -16.61 -7.11 -0.86
CA ASN A 294 -15.80 -8.14 -0.19
C ASN A 294 -14.44 -8.37 -0.85
N THR A 295 -14.24 -7.85 -2.07
CA THR A 295 -13.00 -8.06 -2.83
C THR A 295 -12.17 -6.79 -2.97
N PHE A 296 -12.84 -5.66 -3.21
CA PHE A 296 -12.23 -4.40 -3.61
C PHE A 296 -12.41 -3.29 -2.58
N ASN A 297 -11.55 -2.28 -2.66
CA ASN A 297 -11.63 -1.08 -1.83
C ASN A 297 -12.78 -0.12 -2.21
N MET A 298 -13.44 -0.35 -3.33
CA MET A 298 -14.58 0.42 -3.84
C MET A 298 -14.41 1.95 -3.85
N GLY A 299 -13.16 2.44 -3.90
CA GLY A 299 -12.83 3.86 -3.94
C GLY A 299 -12.31 4.44 -2.62
N LEU A 300 -12.24 3.66 -1.54
CA LEU A 300 -11.67 4.06 -0.26
C LEU A 300 -10.50 3.13 0.13
N GLY A 301 -9.30 3.67 0.20
CA GLY A 301 -8.13 2.86 0.58
C GLY A 301 -7.84 2.86 2.08
N MET A 302 -8.29 3.90 2.81
CA MET A 302 -8.10 4.02 4.25
C MET A 302 -9.34 4.61 4.90
N ILE A 303 -9.73 4.08 6.06
CA ILE A 303 -10.84 4.61 6.87
C ILE A 303 -10.34 4.86 8.28
N VAL A 304 -10.64 6.03 8.83
CA VAL A 304 -10.34 6.39 10.23
C VAL A 304 -11.63 6.68 10.99
N ALA A 305 -11.62 6.39 12.30
CA ALA A 305 -12.69 6.76 13.21
C ALA A 305 -12.21 7.85 14.18
N VAL A 306 -12.99 8.92 14.29
CA VAL A 306 -12.69 10.08 15.14
C VAL A 306 -13.92 10.53 15.92
N ASP A 307 -13.74 11.35 16.96
CA ASP A 307 -14.88 12.02 17.62
C ASP A 307 -15.61 12.95 16.63
N GLU A 308 -16.93 13.09 16.78
CA GLU A 308 -17.76 13.98 15.93
C GLU A 308 -17.22 15.43 15.88
N LYS A 309 -16.73 15.94 17.01
CA LYS A 309 -16.15 17.29 17.11
C LYS A 309 -14.87 17.48 16.29
N ASP A 310 -14.16 16.40 15.95
CA ASP A 310 -12.86 16.41 15.25
C ASP A 310 -13.02 16.20 13.74
N VAL A 311 -14.24 16.03 13.22
CA VAL A 311 -14.51 15.73 11.80
C VAL A 311 -13.95 16.81 10.87
N GLU A 312 -14.24 18.10 11.15
CA GLU A 312 -13.79 19.20 10.28
C GLU A 312 -12.25 19.31 10.28
N ALA A 313 -11.62 19.17 11.45
CA ALA A 313 -10.16 19.18 11.56
C ALA A 313 -9.52 18.01 10.82
N THR A 314 -10.14 16.81 10.89
CA THR A 314 -9.68 15.63 10.17
C THR A 314 -9.75 15.82 8.67
N LEU A 315 -10.89 16.30 8.14
CA LEU A 315 -11.04 16.57 6.70
C LEU A 315 -10.06 17.65 6.20
N ALA A 316 -9.84 18.70 7.00
CA ALA A 316 -8.87 19.74 6.68
C ALA A 316 -7.44 19.18 6.62
N ALA A 317 -7.04 18.34 7.58
CA ALA A 317 -5.73 17.69 7.61
C ALA A 317 -5.51 16.72 6.43
N ILE A 318 -6.54 15.95 6.07
CA ILE A 318 -6.50 15.07 4.88
C ILE A 318 -6.25 15.89 3.61
N LYS A 319 -6.98 17.01 3.46
CA LYS A 319 -6.83 17.92 2.32
C LYS A 319 -5.46 18.60 2.29
N GLU A 320 -4.93 19.02 3.44
CA GLU A 320 -3.58 19.60 3.58
C GLU A 320 -2.49 18.58 3.16
N ALA A 321 -2.72 17.31 3.48
CA ALA A 321 -1.83 16.23 3.06
C ALA A 321 -1.86 15.98 1.53
N GLY A 322 -2.88 16.51 0.82
CA GLY A 322 -3.08 16.35 -0.63
C GLY A 322 -4.03 15.20 -0.99
N GLU A 323 -4.81 14.70 -0.03
CA GLU A 323 -5.76 13.61 -0.21
C GLU A 323 -7.21 14.10 -0.16
N ASP A 324 -8.12 13.32 -0.76
CA ASP A 324 -9.57 13.54 -0.65
C ASP A 324 -10.15 12.69 0.48
N GLY A 325 -10.86 13.35 1.39
CA GLY A 325 -11.54 12.71 2.52
C GLY A 325 -13.04 12.93 2.50
N TYR A 326 -13.79 11.92 2.95
CA TYR A 326 -15.25 11.92 2.97
C TYR A 326 -15.79 11.40 4.30
N VAL A 327 -16.85 12.00 4.83
CA VAL A 327 -17.60 11.41 5.93
C VAL A 327 -18.42 10.24 5.35
N VAL A 328 -18.03 9.02 5.71
CA VAL A 328 -18.58 7.81 5.07
C VAL A 328 -19.49 7.00 5.99
N GLY A 329 -19.59 7.38 7.26
CA GLY A 329 -20.46 6.65 8.18
C GLY A 329 -20.19 6.99 9.63
N HIS A 330 -20.57 6.07 10.50
CA HIS A 330 -20.43 6.23 11.95
C HIS A 330 -20.36 4.87 12.66
N ILE A 331 -20.00 4.92 13.93
CA ILE A 331 -20.01 3.76 14.82
C ILE A 331 -21.29 3.72 15.62
N GLU A 332 -21.91 2.56 15.71
CA GLU A 332 -23.05 2.27 16.58
C GLU A 332 -22.67 1.26 17.68
N ALA A 333 -23.50 1.19 18.73
CA ALA A 333 -23.42 0.10 19.68
C ALA A 333 -24.06 -1.16 19.06
N GLY A 334 -23.38 -2.27 19.13
CA GLY A 334 -23.87 -3.54 18.55
C GLY A 334 -22.77 -4.59 18.46
N ASP A 335 -23.13 -5.73 17.91
CA ASP A 335 -22.18 -6.80 17.65
C ASP A 335 -21.14 -6.34 16.61
N LYS A 336 -19.88 -6.72 16.83
CA LYS A 336 -18.75 -6.40 15.95
C LYS A 336 -19.03 -6.79 14.50
N GLY A 337 -19.02 -5.81 13.63
CA GLY A 337 -19.32 -6.01 12.21
C GLY A 337 -19.46 -4.72 11.44
N VAL A 338 -19.85 -4.83 10.16
CA VAL A 338 -20.10 -3.68 9.29
C VAL A 338 -21.41 -3.86 8.51
N THR A 339 -22.19 -2.80 8.47
CA THR A 339 -23.36 -2.68 7.60
C THR A 339 -23.08 -1.62 6.52
N LEU A 340 -23.35 -1.97 5.26
CA LEU A 340 -23.30 -1.05 4.12
C LEU A 340 -24.74 -0.67 3.74
N CYS A 341 -25.08 0.62 3.71
CA CYS A 341 -26.42 1.11 3.41
C CYS A 341 -26.41 2.21 2.31
#